data_c491750417bf161443f10b5d91eedf87
#
_entry.id   c491750417bf161443f10b5d91eedf87
#
_cell.length_a   1.000
_cell.length_b   1.000
_cell.length_c   1.000
_cell.angle_alpha   90.00
_cell.angle_beta   90.00
_cell.angle_gamma   90.00
#
_symmetry.space_group_name_H-M   'P 1'
#
loop_
_entity.id
_entity.type
_entity.pdbx_description
1 polymer ?
#
loop_
_entity_poly.entity_id
_entity_poly.type
_entity_poly.pdbx_seq_one_letter_code
_entity_poly.pdbx_strand_id
1 'polypeptide(L)'
;MNIPDKIGIVDTGSNTILGVVFRWDERRKSYRCFSLSDGLTVHAGLLRYVSDGKLSKEGLSVLSDSLKKIRAFFERMGVSEKLVYCFATASLRGVKNFPEAKEQAAEEGFSMTLLSGEEEARCDLAGMLQELSFLEQDQDSSIRFPEAGIAADM
;
A
#
# COMPACT_ATOMS: atom_id res chain seq x y z
N MET A 1 17.46 19.31 1.45
CA MET A 1 16.07 18.81 1.36
C MET A 1 15.72 18.22 2.71
N ASN A 2 14.60 18.61 3.31
CA ASN A 2 14.21 18.05 4.61
C ASN A 2 13.47 16.73 4.33
N ILE A 3 14.01 15.60 4.74
CA ILE A 3 13.40 14.28 4.57
C ILE A 3 12.25 14.19 5.59
N PRO A 4 11.01 13.89 5.18
CA PRO A 4 9.91 13.71 6.11
C PRO A 4 10.18 12.54 7.07
N ASP A 5 9.83 12.71 8.35
CA ASP A 5 9.97 11.65 9.37
C ASP A 5 9.06 10.44 9.11
N LYS A 6 7.87 10.69 8.56
CA LYS A 6 6.87 9.65 8.27
C LYS A 6 6.23 9.84 6.91
N ILE A 7 5.91 8.73 6.26
CA ILE A 7 5.05 8.66 5.08
C ILE A 7 3.98 7.60 5.31
N GLY A 8 2.83 7.74 4.65
CA GLY A 8 1.75 6.75 4.62
C GLY A 8 1.66 6.12 3.24
N ILE A 9 1.47 4.82 3.20
CA ILE A 9 1.17 4.08 1.96
C ILE A 9 -0.15 3.37 2.13
N VAL A 10 -1.03 3.51 1.13
CA VAL A 10 -2.28 2.75 1.02
C VAL A 10 -2.18 1.83 -0.18
N ASP A 11 -2.37 0.55 0.05
CA ASP A 11 -2.57 -0.45 -1.00
C ASP A 11 -4.04 -0.88 -1.02
N THR A 12 -4.69 -0.67 -2.17
CA THR A 12 -6.09 -1.03 -2.38
C THR A 12 -6.17 -2.30 -3.22
N GLY A 13 -6.14 -3.43 -2.51
CA GLY A 13 -6.22 -4.76 -3.09
C GLY A 13 -7.66 -5.28 -3.26
N SER A 14 -7.77 -6.52 -3.73
CA SER A 14 -9.07 -7.19 -4.03
C SER A 14 -9.92 -7.44 -2.78
N ASN A 15 -9.29 -7.91 -1.73
CA ASN A 15 -9.96 -8.34 -0.50
C ASN A 15 -9.69 -7.38 0.66
N THR A 16 -8.54 -6.74 0.65
CA THR A 16 -8.07 -5.87 1.73
C THR A 16 -7.64 -4.52 1.21
N ILE A 17 -7.81 -3.51 2.06
CA ILE A 17 -7.15 -2.22 1.90
C ILE A 17 -6.20 -2.09 3.08
N LEU A 18 -4.93 -1.94 2.78
CA LEU A 18 -3.85 -1.86 3.77
C LEU A 18 -3.32 -0.44 3.82
N GLY A 19 -3.32 0.16 5.01
CA GLY A 19 -2.60 1.41 5.30
C GLY A 19 -1.37 1.13 6.15
N VAL A 20 -0.20 1.58 5.74
CA VAL A 20 1.06 1.39 6.48
C VAL A 20 1.77 2.72 6.66
N VAL A 21 2.27 2.95 7.87
CA VAL A 21 3.14 4.08 8.19
C VAL A 21 4.59 3.62 8.10
N PHE A 22 5.34 4.28 7.24
CA PHE A 22 6.79 4.11 7.16
C PHE A 22 7.46 5.31 7.83
N ARG A 23 8.51 5.02 8.62
CA ARG A 23 9.31 6.02 9.31
C ARG A 23 10.71 6.05 8.73
N TRP A 24 11.29 7.25 8.65
CA TRP A 24 12.68 7.40 8.23
C TRP A 24 13.64 6.78 9.26
N ASP A 25 14.46 5.87 8.80
CA ASP A 25 15.55 5.28 9.58
C ASP A 25 16.85 5.98 9.22
N GLU A 26 17.31 6.87 10.11
CA GLU A 26 18.57 7.62 9.91
C GLU A 26 19.80 6.72 9.75
N ARG A 27 19.82 5.59 10.43
CA ARG A 27 20.93 4.64 10.37
C ARG A 27 21.02 3.97 8.99
N ARG A 28 19.88 3.63 8.41
CA ARG A 28 19.78 2.89 7.13
C ARG A 28 19.50 3.79 5.94
N LYS A 29 19.26 5.09 6.20
CA LYS A 29 18.92 6.07 5.16
C LYS A 29 17.76 5.62 4.27
N SER A 30 16.73 5.01 4.88
CA SER A 30 15.56 4.48 4.20
C SER A 30 14.30 4.58 5.06
N TYR A 31 13.13 4.50 4.42
CA TYR A 31 11.87 4.37 5.13
C TYR A 31 11.61 2.92 5.49
N ARG A 32 11.14 2.68 6.72
CA ARG A 32 10.83 1.34 7.24
C ARG A 32 9.54 1.32 8.05
N CYS A 33 8.87 0.16 8.04
CA CYS A 33 7.84 -0.20 8.99
C CYS A 33 8.51 -0.90 10.19
N PHE A 34 8.32 -0.38 11.40
CA PHE A 34 9.01 -0.89 12.60
C PHE A 34 8.16 -1.84 13.43
N SER A 35 6.85 -1.83 13.23
CA SER A 35 5.93 -2.61 14.07
C SER A 35 4.67 -2.97 13.30
N LEU A 36 4.05 -4.09 13.68
CA LEU A 36 2.70 -4.46 13.20
C LEU A 36 1.65 -3.38 13.51
N SER A 37 1.85 -2.59 14.56
CA SER A 37 0.97 -1.46 14.89
C SER A 37 1.12 -0.25 13.95
N ASP A 38 2.14 -0.24 13.09
CA ASP A 38 2.31 0.77 12.04
C ASP A 38 1.44 0.47 10.80
N GLY A 39 0.67 -0.63 10.82
CA GLY A 39 -0.27 -1.01 9.77
C GLY A 39 -1.71 -1.14 10.25
N LEU A 40 -2.65 -0.85 9.36
CA LEU A 40 -4.08 -1.13 9.51
C LEU A 40 -4.60 -1.84 8.26
N THR A 41 -5.11 -3.05 8.44
CA THR A 41 -5.79 -3.82 7.39
C THR A 41 -7.30 -3.70 7.53
N VAL A 42 -7.96 -3.30 6.45
CA VAL A 42 -9.43 -3.27 6.34
C VAL A 42 -9.88 -4.34 5.35
N HIS A 43 -10.67 -5.30 5.79
CA HIS A 43 -11.23 -6.36 4.93
C HIS A 43 -12.42 -5.81 4.14
N ALA A 44 -12.15 -5.18 3.00
CA ALA A 44 -13.14 -4.53 2.16
C ALA A 44 -13.86 -5.52 1.23
N GLY A 45 -13.16 -6.53 0.71
CA GLY A 45 -13.72 -7.53 -0.20
C GLY A 45 -14.26 -6.92 -1.50
N LEU A 46 -13.57 -5.92 -2.06
CA LEU A 46 -14.04 -5.12 -3.21
C LEU A 46 -14.43 -5.96 -4.42
N LEU A 47 -13.74 -7.09 -4.63
CA LEU A 47 -14.03 -7.98 -5.76
C LEU A 47 -15.47 -8.52 -5.74
N ARG A 48 -16.10 -8.66 -4.57
CA ARG A 48 -17.49 -9.12 -4.42
C ARG A 48 -18.51 -8.13 -4.99
N TYR A 49 -18.12 -6.88 -5.12
CA TYR A 49 -18.96 -5.78 -5.59
C TYR A 49 -18.72 -5.45 -7.07
N VAL A 50 -17.88 -6.25 -7.75
CA VAL A 50 -17.65 -6.11 -9.20
C VAL A 50 -18.62 -6.97 -9.96
N SER A 51 -19.46 -6.34 -10.80
CA SER A 51 -20.38 -6.99 -11.72
C SER A 51 -20.27 -6.33 -13.10
N ASP A 52 -20.27 -7.12 -14.16
CA ASP A 52 -20.13 -6.67 -15.56
C ASP A 52 -18.86 -5.80 -15.79
N GLY A 53 -17.82 -6.02 -14.98
CA GLY A 53 -16.59 -5.26 -15.00
C GLY A 53 -16.72 -3.85 -14.41
N LYS A 54 -17.72 -3.61 -13.57
CA LYS A 54 -17.91 -2.34 -12.87
C LYS A 54 -18.02 -2.59 -11.36
N LEU A 55 -17.43 -1.70 -10.59
CA LEU A 55 -17.64 -1.63 -9.16
C LEU A 55 -19.03 -1.03 -8.90
N SER A 56 -19.87 -1.73 -8.13
CA SER A 56 -21.22 -1.28 -7.82
C SER A 56 -21.21 -0.03 -6.91
N LYS A 57 -22.33 0.65 -6.77
CA LYS A 57 -22.48 1.77 -5.83
C LYS A 57 -22.18 1.36 -4.38
N GLU A 58 -22.57 0.14 -4.02
CA GLU A 58 -22.26 -0.42 -2.71
C GLU A 58 -20.74 -0.64 -2.56
N GLY A 59 -20.08 -1.16 -3.60
CA GLY A 59 -18.62 -1.30 -3.62
C GLY A 59 -17.88 0.04 -3.50
N LEU A 60 -18.38 1.10 -4.15
CA LEU A 60 -17.85 2.46 -3.99
C LEU A 60 -18.02 2.97 -2.55
N SER A 61 -19.17 2.71 -1.93
CA SER A 61 -19.41 3.06 -0.52
C SER A 61 -18.46 2.29 0.41
N VAL A 62 -18.26 0.98 0.18
CA VAL A 62 -17.31 0.16 0.96
C VAL A 62 -15.89 0.67 0.81
N LEU A 63 -15.48 1.09 -0.39
CA LEU A 63 -14.19 1.72 -0.64
C LEU A 63 -14.04 3.00 0.18
N SER A 64 -15.01 3.92 0.09
CA SER A 64 -15.02 5.18 0.84
C SER A 64 -14.91 4.93 2.35
N ASP A 65 -15.76 4.07 2.92
CA ASP A 65 -15.75 3.77 4.35
C ASP A 65 -14.44 3.12 4.83
N SER A 66 -13.82 2.32 3.96
CA SER A 66 -12.53 1.72 4.24
C SER A 66 -11.42 2.79 4.25
N LEU A 67 -11.42 3.69 3.26
CA LEU A 67 -10.46 4.80 3.19
C LEU A 67 -10.62 5.78 4.34
N LYS A 68 -11.85 6.06 4.81
CA LYS A 68 -12.08 6.86 6.05
C LYS A 68 -11.37 6.26 7.26
N LYS A 69 -11.43 4.93 7.42
CA LYS A 69 -10.73 4.24 8.52
C LYS A 69 -9.22 4.37 8.40
N ILE A 70 -8.69 4.24 7.20
CA ILE A 70 -7.26 4.42 6.92
C ILE A 70 -6.83 5.87 7.18
N ARG A 71 -7.64 6.87 6.76
CA ARG A 71 -7.36 8.28 7.05
C ARG A 71 -7.29 8.53 8.55
N ALA A 72 -8.30 8.11 9.30
CA ALA A 72 -8.31 8.27 10.76
C ALA A 72 -7.11 7.56 11.44
N PHE A 73 -6.66 6.44 10.89
CA PHE A 73 -5.45 5.77 11.34
C PHE A 73 -4.21 6.64 11.09
N PHE A 74 -4.01 7.18 9.89
CA PHE A 74 -2.87 8.04 9.58
C PHE A 74 -2.85 9.34 10.39
N GLU A 75 -4.02 9.97 10.60
CA GLU A 75 -4.15 11.14 11.48
C GLU A 75 -3.67 10.83 12.90
N ARG A 76 -4.14 9.71 13.47
CA ARG A 76 -3.71 9.24 14.80
C ARG A 76 -2.21 8.94 14.87
N MET A 77 -1.63 8.43 13.77
CA MET A 77 -0.20 8.15 13.67
C MET A 77 0.64 9.39 13.37
N GLY A 78 0.01 10.55 13.15
CA GLY A 78 0.67 11.81 12.85
C GLY A 78 1.31 11.87 11.46
N VAL A 79 0.73 11.19 10.47
CA VAL A 79 1.14 11.26 9.07
C VAL A 79 0.44 12.44 8.40
N SER A 80 1.20 13.31 7.74
CA SER A 80 0.63 14.42 6.98
C SER A 80 -0.07 13.90 5.72
N GLU A 81 -1.26 14.41 5.41
CA GLU A 81 -2.01 14.05 4.18
C GLU A 81 -1.19 14.20 2.90
N LYS A 82 -0.32 15.21 2.83
CA LYS A 82 0.57 15.46 1.68
C LYS A 82 1.65 14.39 1.48
N LEU A 83 1.84 13.54 2.48
CA LEU A 83 2.83 12.47 2.51
C LEU A 83 2.18 11.08 2.49
N VAL A 84 0.94 11.01 2.03
CA VAL A 84 0.23 9.75 1.81
C VAL A 84 0.19 9.43 0.33
N TYR A 85 0.61 8.22 0.00
CA TYR A 85 0.60 7.65 -1.35
C TYR A 85 -0.42 6.53 -1.39
N CYS A 86 -1.43 6.62 -2.27
CA CYS A 86 -2.50 5.66 -2.40
C CYS A 86 -2.44 4.96 -3.76
N PHE A 87 -2.33 3.65 -3.72
CA PHE A 87 -2.23 2.80 -4.90
C PHE A 87 -3.43 1.86 -4.98
N ALA A 88 -3.88 1.62 -6.20
CA ALA A 88 -4.83 0.58 -6.53
C ALA A 88 -4.12 -0.46 -7.40
N THR A 89 -4.35 -1.73 -7.10
CA THR A 89 -3.67 -2.86 -7.72
C THR A 89 -4.65 -3.74 -8.53
N ALA A 90 -4.40 -5.01 -8.65
CA ALA A 90 -5.11 -5.93 -9.55
C ALA A 90 -6.65 -5.83 -9.51
N SER A 91 -7.25 -5.60 -8.34
CA SER A 91 -8.71 -5.58 -8.16
C SER A 91 -9.43 -4.49 -8.95
N LEU A 92 -8.81 -3.32 -9.05
CA LEU A 92 -9.37 -2.16 -9.72
C LEU A 92 -8.83 -1.97 -11.15
N ARG A 93 -7.82 -2.75 -11.55
CA ARG A 93 -7.19 -2.66 -12.88
C ARG A 93 -8.15 -3.02 -14.02
N GLY A 94 -9.03 -3.98 -13.79
CA GLY A 94 -10.03 -4.42 -14.78
C GLY A 94 -11.38 -3.71 -14.66
N VAL A 95 -11.54 -2.75 -13.76
CA VAL A 95 -12.81 -2.10 -13.48
C VAL A 95 -13.04 -0.92 -14.43
N LYS A 96 -14.11 -1.01 -15.24
CA LYS A 96 -14.45 -0.03 -16.28
C LYS A 96 -14.75 1.37 -15.74
N ASN A 97 -15.28 1.44 -14.52
CA ASN A 97 -15.59 2.69 -13.82
C ASN A 97 -14.55 3.05 -12.75
N PHE A 98 -13.27 2.70 -12.97
CA PHE A 98 -12.18 3.14 -12.10
C PHE A 98 -12.15 4.66 -11.83
N PRO A 99 -12.49 5.55 -12.81
CA PRO A 99 -12.60 6.98 -12.52
C PRO A 99 -13.54 7.33 -11.36
N GLU A 100 -14.68 6.63 -11.21
CA GLU A 100 -15.60 6.83 -10.09
C GLU A 100 -14.96 6.39 -8.75
N ALA A 101 -14.21 5.29 -8.75
CA ALA A 101 -13.46 4.84 -7.56
C ALA A 101 -12.37 5.85 -7.17
N LYS A 102 -11.71 6.45 -8.17
CA LYS A 102 -10.71 7.51 -7.96
C LYS A 102 -11.32 8.79 -7.39
N GLU A 103 -12.49 9.20 -7.88
CA GLU A 103 -13.24 10.35 -7.35
C GLU A 103 -13.65 10.08 -5.90
N GLN A 104 -14.15 8.89 -5.61
CA GLN A 104 -14.53 8.50 -4.26
C GLN A 104 -13.34 8.51 -3.31
N ALA A 105 -12.16 8.07 -3.77
CA ALA A 105 -10.93 8.17 -2.99
C ALA A 105 -10.50 9.62 -2.77
N ALA A 106 -10.68 10.49 -3.77
CA ALA A 106 -10.34 11.92 -3.68
C ALA A 106 -11.24 12.65 -2.65
N GLU A 107 -12.53 12.31 -2.55
CA GLU A 107 -13.45 12.82 -1.54
C GLU A 107 -12.96 12.47 -0.11
N GLU A 108 -12.27 11.34 0.03
CA GLU A 108 -11.67 10.91 1.30
C GLU A 108 -10.23 11.44 1.50
N GLY A 109 -9.74 12.33 0.62
CA GLY A 109 -8.43 12.96 0.73
C GLY A 109 -7.27 12.12 0.13
N PHE A 110 -7.57 11.06 -0.65
CA PHE A 110 -6.55 10.21 -1.25
C PHE A 110 -6.41 10.44 -2.76
N SER A 111 -5.20 10.75 -3.21
CA SER A 111 -4.86 10.74 -4.64
C SER A 111 -4.51 9.33 -5.08
N MET A 112 -5.50 8.57 -5.57
CA MET A 112 -5.34 7.17 -5.94
C MET A 112 -4.69 7.03 -7.32
N THR A 113 -3.62 6.22 -7.39
CA THR A 113 -2.91 5.85 -8.62
C THR A 113 -3.11 4.37 -8.90
N LEU A 114 -3.54 4.03 -10.11
CA LEU A 114 -3.66 2.63 -10.54
C LEU A 114 -2.30 2.14 -11.05
N LEU A 115 -1.77 1.11 -10.41
CA LEU A 115 -0.53 0.46 -10.86
C LEU A 115 -0.82 -0.56 -11.96
N SER A 116 0.02 -0.58 -12.98
CA SER A 116 0.09 -1.70 -13.92
C SER A 116 0.67 -2.95 -13.22
N GLY A 117 0.46 -4.14 -13.78
CA GLY A 117 1.06 -5.36 -13.22
C GLY A 117 2.58 -5.32 -13.19
N GLU A 118 3.21 -4.64 -14.15
CA GLU A 118 4.66 -4.47 -14.19
C GLU A 118 5.15 -3.52 -13.09
N GLU A 119 4.45 -2.40 -12.85
CA GLU A 119 4.78 -1.46 -11.78
C GLU A 119 4.61 -2.12 -10.41
N GLU A 120 3.52 -2.87 -10.20
CA GLU A 120 3.24 -3.63 -8.98
C GLU A 120 4.39 -4.64 -8.73
N ALA A 121 4.72 -5.49 -9.71
CA ALA A 121 5.81 -6.46 -9.58
C ALA A 121 7.19 -5.81 -9.32
N ARG A 122 7.44 -4.64 -9.90
CA ARG A 122 8.68 -3.89 -9.61
C ARG A 122 8.72 -3.35 -8.18
N CYS A 123 7.58 -2.88 -7.65
CA CYS A 123 7.51 -2.41 -6.26
C CYS A 123 7.73 -3.57 -5.29
N ASP A 124 7.10 -4.73 -5.54
CA ASP A 124 7.24 -5.93 -4.70
C ASP A 124 8.68 -6.42 -4.69
N LEU A 125 9.30 -6.54 -5.87
CA LEU A 125 10.69 -6.94 -5.98
C LEU A 125 11.63 -5.96 -5.27
N ALA A 126 11.42 -4.66 -5.44
CA ALA A 126 12.24 -3.64 -4.79
C ALA A 126 12.11 -3.71 -3.25
N GLY A 127 10.89 -3.91 -2.74
CA GLY A 127 10.64 -4.09 -1.31
C GLY A 127 11.34 -5.33 -0.74
N MET A 128 11.23 -6.47 -1.43
CA MET A 128 11.89 -7.70 -1.03
C MET A 128 13.41 -7.57 -1.02
N LEU A 129 14.01 -7.01 -2.07
CA LEU A 129 15.46 -6.81 -2.16
C LEU A 129 15.96 -5.87 -1.06
N GLN A 130 15.18 -4.84 -0.71
CA GLN A 130 15.53 -3.92 0.38
C GLN A 130 15.51 -4.64 1.72
N GLU A 131 14.48 -5.43 2.03
CA GLU A 131 14.41 -6.20 3.28
C GLU A 131 15.53 -7.24 3.36
N LEU A 132 15.84 -7.94 2.27
CA LEU A 132 16.95 -8.88 2.23
C LEU A 132 18.29 -8.19 2.54
N SER A 133 18.54 -7.01 1.97
CA SER A 133 19.76 -6.25 2.25
C SER A 133 19.89 -5.84 3.72
N PHE A 134 18.76 -5.59 4.40
CA PHE A 134 18.75 -5.29 5.82
C PHE A 134 19.03 -6.50 6.69
N LEU A 135 18.48 -7.66 6.31
CA LEU A 135 18.75 -8.92 7.01
C LEU A 135 20.23 -9.32 6.91
N GLU A 136 20.87 -9.11 5.76
CA GLU A 136 22.31 -9.34 5.60
C GLU A 136 23.16 -8.43 6.47
N GLN A 137 22.73 -7.17 6.68
CA GLN A 137 23.47 -6.21 7.52
C GLN A 137 23.28 -6.43 9.02
N ASP A 138 22.12 -6.99 9.43
CA ASP A 138 21.79 -7.17 10.85
C ASP A 138 22.23 -8.54 11.41
N GLN A 139 22.59 -9.48 10.55
CA GLN A 139 22.97 -10.81 10.97
C GLN A 139 24.49 -11.04 10.97
N ASP A 140 24.93 -11.69 12.04
CA ASP A 140 26.18 -12.43 12.11
C ASP A 140 26.14 -13.55 11.04
N SER A 141 26.45 -13.20 9.83
CA SER A 141 26.90 -13.95 8.63
C SER A 141 26.45 -15.40 8.35
N SER A 142 25.39 -15.93 8.93
CA SER A 142 25.00 -17.34 8.70
C SER A 142 23.93 -17.55 7.61
N ILE A 143 23.20 -16.52 7.22
CA ILE A 143 22.18 -16.63 6.15
C ILE A 143 22.79 -16.10 4.85
N ARG A 144 22.99 -17.00 3.89
CA ARG A 144 23.31 -16.64 2.49
C ARG A 144 22.05 -16.70 1.68
N PHE A 145 21.70 -15.58 1.03
CA PHE A 145 20.62 -15.55 0.05
C PHE A 145 21.15 -16.01 -1.31
N PRO A 146 20.34 -16.70 -2.12
CA PRO A 146 20.73 -17.07 -3.47
C PRO A 146 20.93 -15.83 -4.34
N GLU A 147 21.93 -15.87 -5.24
CA GLU A 147 22.20 -14.78 -6.19
C GLU A 147 21.05 -14.55 -7.20
N ALA A 148 20.14 -15.51 -7.32
CA ALA A 148 18.95 -15.42 -8.16
C ALA A 148 17.78 -16.15 -7.49
N GLY A 149 16.58 -15.68 -7.73
CA GLY A 149 15.35 -16.24 -7.19
C GLY A 149 14.12 -15.77 -7.94
N ILE A 150 12.97 -16.33 -7.57
CA ILE A 150 11.66 -15.91 -8.05
C ILE A 150 10.93 -15.30 -6.87
N ALA A 151 10.47 -14.06 -7.03
CA ALA A 151 9.55 -13.42 -6.11
C ALA A 151 8.11 -13.73 -6.55
N ALA A 152 7.30 -14.27 -5.66
CA ALA A 152 5.89 -14.53 -5.89
C ALA A 152 5.07 -13.93 -4.75
N ASP A 153 4.09 -13.10 -5.11
CA ASP A 153 2.99 -12.69 -4.24
C ASP A 153 1.79 -13.60 -4.49
N MET A 154 1.17 -14.12 -3.43
CA MET A 154 0.04 -15.05 -3.48
C MET A 154 -1.21 -14.43 -2.87
#